data_5eeb2d9a518ed8d8e3af50db973082c1
#
_entry.id   5eeb2d9a518ed8d8e3af50db973082c1
#
_cell.length_a   1.000
_cell.length_b   1.000
_cell.length_c   1.000
_cell.angle_alpha   90.00
_cell.angle_beta   90.00
_cell.angle_gamma   90.00
#
_symmetry.space_group_name_H-M   'P 1'
#
loop_
_entity.id
_entity.type
_entity.pdbx_description
1 polymer ?
#
loop_
_entity_poly.entity_id
_entity_poly.type
_entity_poly.pdbx_seq_one_letter_code
_entity_poly.pdbx_strand_id
1 'polypeptide(L)'
;MPPKDSYRDRVFTTEMVAYPGTVHIGPEKDFTPVIEKALELGGYPAARQLTGINGGMTVSTGFGHGTILSLADQVIAAVKSGAIRHIFLVGGCDGARSGRNYYTEFVKQTPEDTLVLTLACGKYRFNDLDLGT
;
A
#
# COMPACT_ATOMS: atom_id res chain seq x y z
N MET A 1 2.65 18.72 7.18
CA MET A 1 1.47 19.40 7.77
C MET A 1 1.39 18.98 9.23
N PRO A 2 1.26 19.90 10.19
CA PRO A 2 1.20 19.55 11.61
C PRO A 2 -0.07 18.76 11.93
N PRO A 3 -0.02 17.84 12.91
CA PRO A 3 -1.21 17.17 13.41
C PRO A 3 -2.22 18.20 13.94
N LYS A 4 -3.49 18.00 13.65
CA LYS A 4 -4.57 18.80 14.21
C LYS A 4 -4.82 18.40 15.67
N ASP A 5 -5.29 19.30 16.49
CA ASP A 5 -5.57 19.05 17.89
C ASP A 5 -6.57 17.91 18.11
N SER A 6 -7.51 17.72 17.16
CA SER A 6 -8.52 16.67 17.22
C SER A 6 -7.97 15.22 17.14
N TYR A 7 -6.72 15.03 16.77
CA TYR A 7 -6.08 13.71 16.68
C TYR A 7 -4.59 13.70 17.06
N ARG A 8 -4.05 14.80 17.59
CA ARG A 8 -2.64 14.92 17.98
C ARG A 8 -2.23 13.86 19.01
N ASP A 9 -3.12 13.56 19.94
CA ASP A 9 -2.94 12.56 21.00
C ASP A 9 -2.88 11.11 20.49
N ARG A 10 -3.16 10.91 19.19
CA ARG A 10 -3.12 9.61 18.49
C ARG A 10 -1.99 9.53 17.47
N VAL A 11 -1.10 10.52 17.46
CA VAL A 11 0.04 10.55 16.56
C VAL A 11 1.29 10.17 17.32
N PHE A 12 1.88 9.06 16.94
CA PHE A 12 3.16 8.58 17.43
C PHE A 12 4.18 8.69 16.31
N THR A 13 5.40 9.01 16.65
CA THR A 13 6.51 9.12 15.71
C THR A 13 7.64 8.21 16.13
N THR A 14 8.48 7.79 15.19
CA THR A 14 9.63 6.92 15.47
C THR A 14 10.74 7.18 14.45
N GLU A 15 11.95 6.67 14.72
CA GLU A 15 13.14 6.83 13.90
C GLU A 15 13.47 8.31 13.62
N MET A 16 13.68 8.65 12.36
CA MET A 16 14.02 10.02 11.93
C MET A 16 12.80 10.94 11.86
N VAL A 17 11.60 10.39 11.98
CA VAL A 17 10.36 11.16 11.92
C VAL A 17 10.00 11.59 13.33
N ALA A 18 10.11 12.89 13.60
CA ALA A 18 9.68 13.49 14.85
C ALA A 18 8.83 14.75 14.58
N TYR A 19 7.87 15.01 15.44
CA TYR A 19 7.04 16.19 15.35
C TYR A 19 6.74 16.74 16.75
N PRO A 20 6.88 18.07 16.97
CA PRO A 20 6.59 18.67 18.27
C PRO A 20 5.16 18.41 18.74
N GLY A 21 5.00 18.00 20.00
CA GLY A 21 3.70 17.73 20.59
C GLY A 21 3.12 16.34 20.29
N THR A 22 3.93 15.44 19.74
CA THR A 22 3.59 14.02 19.59
C THR A 22 4.45 13.17 20.51
N VAL A 23 4.02 11.93 20.78
CA VAL A 23 4.81 10.96 21.52
C VAL A 23 5.82 10.32 20.56
N HIS A 24 7.12 10.46 20.87
CA HIS A 24 8.18 9.85 20.07
C HIS A 24 8.63 8.53 20.68
N ILE A 25 8.60 7.47 19.86
CA ILE A 25 9.13 6.15 20.22
C ILE A 25 10.62 6.14 19.92
N GLY A 26 11.42 6.03 20.95
CA GLY A 26 12.87 6.09 20.87
C GLY A 26 13.53 4.83 20.30
N PRO A 27 14.87 4.79 20.32
CA PRO A 27 15.65 3.67 19.79
C PRO A 27 15.34 2.33 20.46
N GLU A 28 14.90 2.36 21.72
CA GLU A 28 14.50 1.19 22.51
C GLU A 28 13.25 0.49 21.97
N LYS A 29 12.52 1.15 21.06
CA LYS A 29 11.31 0.61 20.42
C LYS A 29 10.22 0.19 21.41
N ASP A 30 10.06 0.95 22.49
CA ASP A 30 8.94 0.74 23.40
C ASP A 30 7.64 1.26 22.80
N PHE A 31 6.84 0.35 22.25
CA PHE A 31 5.54 0.64 21.68
C PHE A 31 4.38 0.58 22.70
N THR A 32 4.67 0.42 24.00
CA THR A 32 3.66 0.41 25.05
C THR A 32 2.69 1.58 24.96
N PRO A 33 3.13 2.86 24.76
CA PRO A 33 2.19 3.98 24.65
C PRO A 33 1.24 3.88 23.45
N VAL A 34 1.68 3.24 22.37
CA VAL A 34 0.83 3.02 21.17
C VAL A 34 -0.24 1.97 21.48
N ILE A 35 0.16 0.89 22.16
CA ILE A 35 -0.74 -0.21 22.55
C ILE A 35 -1.78 0.30 23.54
N GLU A 36 -1.35 1.02 24.57
CA GLU A 36 -2.26 1.61 25.58
C GLU A 36 -3.28 2.55 24.93
N LYS A 37 -2.84 3.42 24.03
CA LYS A 37 -3.75 4.30 23.29
C LYS A 37 -4.72 3.53 22.40
N ALA A 38 -4.26 2.47 21.76
CA ALA A 38 -5.13 1.62 20.95
C ALA A 38 -6.21 0.91 21.81
N LEU A 39 -5.83 0.44 22.98
CA LEU A 39 -6.77 -0.18 23.92
C LEU A 39 -7.77 0.85 24.49
N GLU A 40 -7.30 2.05 24.84
CA GLU A 40 -8.16 3.16 25.29
C GLU A 40 -9.22 3.52 24.25
N LEU A 41 -8.81 3.64 22.97
CA LEU A 41 -9.72 4.00 21.89
C LEU A 41 -10.66 2.87 21.51
N GLY A 42 -10.28 1.63 21.83
CA GLY A 42 -11.01 0.45 21.38
C GLY A 42 -10.99 0.29 19.86
N GLY A 43 -11.86 -0.54 19.35
CA GLY A 43 -12.03 -0.75 17.91
C GLY A 43 -13.46 -0.41 17.48
N TYR A 44 -13.90 -1.02 16.42
CA TYR A 44 -15.31 -0.95 16.04
C TYR A 44 -16.16 -1.67 17.09
N PRO A 45 -17.33 -1.09 17.48
CA PRO A 45 -18.20 -1.69 18.51
C PRO A 45 -18.80 -3.04 18.08
N ALA A 46 -18.78 -3.33 16.79
CA ALA A 46 -19.16 -4.62 16.21
C ALA A 46 -18.30 -4.93 15.01
N ALA A 47 -18.19 -6.21 14.66
CA ALA A 47 -17.52 -6.61 13.43
C ALA A 47 -18.18 -5.92 12.21
N ARG A 48 -17.39 -5.30 11.38
CA ARG A 48 -17.84 -4.66 10.13
C ARG A 48 -17.22 -5.38 8.95
N GLN A 49 -18.07 -5.75 8.01
CA GLN A 49 -17.61 -6.11 6.67
C GLN A 49 -17.51 -4.83 5.84
N LEU A 50 -16.32 -4.58 5.30
CA LEU A 50 -16.07 -3.46 4.41
C LEU A 50 -15.88 -4.02 3.01
N THR A 51 -16.43 -3.32 2.04
CA THR A 51 -16.32 -3.69 0.63
C THR A 51 -15.34 -2.73 -0.04
N GLY A 52 -14.41 -3.26 -0.81
CA GLY A 52 -13.48 -2.48 -1.61
C GLY A 52 -14.17 -1.76 -2.78
N ILE A 53 -13.41 -0.93 -3.49
CA ILE A 53 -13.91 -0.14 -4.62
C ILE A 53 -14.56 -1.02 -5.70
N ASN A 54 -14.01 -2.21 -5.92
CA ASN A 54 -14.50 -3.19 -6.91
C ASN A 54 -15.50 -4.20 -6.33
N GLY A 55 -16.04 -3.95 -5.14
CA GLY A 55 -17.00 -4.85 -4.51
C GLY A 55 -16.38 -6.08 -3.81
N GLY A 56 -15.07 -6.25 -3.89
CA GLY A 56 -14.35 -7.33 -3.22
C GLY A 56 -14.22 -7.11 -1.71
N MET A 57 -14.04 -8.19 -0.97
CA MET A 57 -13.83 -8.17 0.49
C MET A 57 -12.39 -8.47 0.88
N THR A 58 -11.56 -8.82 -0.09
CA THR A 58 -10.15 -9.12 0.08
C THR A 58 -9.34 -8.35 -0.96
N VAL A 59 -8.13 -7.96 -0.58
CA VAL A 59 -7.19 -7.28 -1.47
C VAL A 59 -5.78 -7.82 -1.22
N SER A 60 -5.02 -8.05 -2.29
CA SER A 60 -3.63 -8.44 -2.16
C SER A 60 -2.79 -7.24 -1.70
N THR A 61 -2.02 -7.43 -0.65
CA THR A 61 -1.08 -6.42 -0.14
C THR A 61 0.32 -6.53 -0.76
N GLY A 62 0.50 -7.49 -1.66
CA GLY A 62 1.76 -7.76 -2.36
C GLY A 62 2.44 -9.04 -1.89
N PHE A 63 3.63 -9.28 -2.44
CA PHE A 63 4.39 -10.51 -2.26
C PHE A 63 5.80 -10.20 -1.79
N GLY A 64 6.34 -11.05 -0.93
CA GLY A 64 7.74 -11.00 -0.54
C GLY A 64 8.67 -11.43 -1.69
N HIS A 65 9.95 -11.03 -1.61
CA HIS A 65 10.94 -11.33 -2.65
C HIS A 65 11.07 -12.83 -2.95
N GLY A 66 10.95 -13.69 -1.95
CA GLY A 66 11.02 -15.14 -2.14
C GLY A 66 9.91 -15.66 -3.06
N THR A 67 8.68 -15.19 -2.89
CA THR A 67 7.55 -15.52 -3.77
C THR A 67 7.78 -15.00 -5.18
N ILE A 68 8.26 -13.76 -5.33
CA ILE A 68 8.55 -13.17 -6.65
C ILE A 68 9.64 -13.99 -7.37
N LEU A 69 10.70 -14.35 -6.67
CA LEU A 69 11.79 -15.17 -7.24
C LEU A 69 11.33 -16.58 -7.63
N SER A 70 10.41 -17.18 -6.87
CA SER A 70 9.87 -18.51 -7.23
C SER A 70 9.05 -18.51 -8.52
N LEU A 71 8.58 -17.34 -8.97
CA LEU A 71 7.85 -17.17 -10.23
C LEU A 71 8.76 -16.77 -11.41
N ALA A 72 10.06 -16.57 -11.17
CA ALA A 72 10.96 -16.02 -12.18
C ALA A 72 11.00 -16.85 -13.48
N ASP A 73 11.05 -18.17 -13.38
CA ASP A 73 11.06 -19.06 -14.55
C ASP A 73 9.78 -18.94 -15.38
N GLN A 74 8.62 -18.77 -14.72
CA GLN A 74 7.34 -18.58 -15.40
C GLN A 74 7.31 -17.25 -16.15
N VAL A 75 7.79 -16.18 -15.50
CA VAL A 75 7.89 -14.85 -16.13
C VAL A 75 8.86 -14.88 -17.33
N ILE A 76 10.01 -15.53 -17.18
CA ILE A 76 10.97 -15.69 -18.28
C ILE A 76 10.35 -16.47 -19.45
N ALA A 77 9.61 -17.54 -19.16
CA ALA A 77 8.92 -18.33 -20.19
C ALA A 77 7.86 -17.47 -20.92
N ALA A 78 7.08 -16.68 -20.17
CA ALA A 78 6.08 -15.79 -20.74
C ALA A 78 6.71 -14.67 -21.62
N VAL A 79 7.84 -14.13 -21.22
CA VAL A 79 8.61 -13.18 -22.06
C VAL A 79 9.13 -13.85 -23.32
N LYS A 80 9.71 -15.05 -23.20
CA LYS A 80 10.24 -15.79 -24.37
C LYS A 80 9.15 -16.21 -25.35
N SER A 81 7.97 -16.52 -24.88
CA SER A 81 6.81 -16.84 -25.73
C SER A 81 6.14 -15.62 -26.35
N GLY A 82 6.48 -14.42 -25.91
CA GLY A 82 5.86 -13.16 -26.33
C GLY A 82 4.50 -12.88 -25.66
N ALA A 83 4.12 -13.65 -24.65
CA ALA A 83 2.93 -13.38 -23.83
C ALA A 83 3.12 -12.11 -22.97
N ILE A 84 4.35 -11.83 -22.55
CA ILE A 84 4.73 -10.57 -21.92
C ILE A 84 5.69 -9.84 -22.86
N ARG A 85 5.32 -8.66 -23.32
CA ARG A 85 6.13 -7.79 -24.18
C ARG A 85 6.60 -6.52 -23.48
N HIS A 86 5.87 -6.13 -22.44
CA HIS A 86 6.15 -4.89 -21.71
C HIS A 86 6.31 -5.19 -20.23
N ILE A 87 7.28 -4.58 -19.59
CA ILE A 87 7.46 -4.65 -18.12
C ILE A 87 7.64 -3.22 -17.64
N PHE A 88 6.74 -2.77 -16.78
CA PHE A 88 6.83 -1.45 -16.16
C PHE A 88 7.01 -1.57 -14.65
N LEU A 89 7.95 -0.84 -14.11
CA LEU A 89 8.09 -0.62 -12.67
C LEU A 89 7.43 0.70 -12.31
N VAL A 90 6.28 0.63 -11.66
CA VAL A 90 5.50 1.79 -11.24
C VAL A 90 5.69 2.01 -9.75
N GLY A 91 6.66 2.85 -9.40
CA GLY A 91 7.03 3.14 -8.00
C GLY A 91 6.42 4.44 -7.45
N GLY A 92 5.58 5.12 -8.24
CA GLY A 92 4.98 6.39 -7.86
C GLY A 92 3.75 6.25 -6.96
N CYS A 93 3.35 7.38 -6.41
CA CYS A 93 2.18 7.48 -5.56
C CYS A 93 1.35 8.70 -5.98
N ASP A 94 0.07 8.48 -6.31
CA ASP A 94 -0.86 9.58 -6.61
C ASP A 94 -1.16 10.44 -5.39
N GLY A 95 -0.84 9.95 -4.19
CA GLY A 95 -1.13 10.62 -2.93
C GLY A 95 -2.62 10.62 -2.60
N ALA A 96 -3.00 11.34 -1.55
CA ALA A 96 -4.37 11.38 -1.05
C ALA A 96 -5.21 12.53 -1.62
N ARG A 97 -4.61 13.43 -2.38
CA ARG A 97 -5.31 14.61 -2.92
C ARG A 97 -6.23 14.19 -4.06
N SER A 98 -7.48 14.63 -4.01
CA SER A 98 -8.45 14.44 -5.09
C SER A 98 -7.93 14.94 -6.45
N GLY A 99 -8.20 14.19 -7.50
CA GLY A 99 -7.78 14.50 -8.86
C GLY A 99 -6.32 14.10 -9.20
N ARG A 100 -5.59 13.53 -8.24
CA ARG A 100 -4.25 12.97 -8.48
C ARG A 100 -4.36 11.48 -8.76
N ASN A 101 -4.31 11.11 -10.03
CA ASN A 101 -4.48 9.72 -10.48
C ASN A 101 -3.54 9.36 -11.65
N TYR A 102 -2.43 10.07 -11.81
CA TYR A 102 -1.51 9.87 -12.92
C TYR A 102 -1.04 8.41 -13.05
N TYR A 103 -0.55 7.83 -11.96
CA TYR A 103 -0.05 6.45 -11.98
C TYR A 103 -1.18 5.42 -12.13
N THR A 104 -2.34 5.69 -11.53
CA THR A 104 -3.52 4.85 -11.70
C THR A 104 -3.98 4.83 -13.15
N GLU A 105 -4.07 5.99 -13.79
CA GLU A 105 -4.46 6.08 -15.21
C GLU A 105 -3.39 5.51 -16.13
N PHE A 106 -2.11 5.67 -15.80
CA PHE A 106 -1.04 5.03 -16.54
C PHE A 106 -1.21 3.51 -16.55
N VAL A 107 -1.41 2.90 -15.37
CA VAL A 107 -1.56 1.44 -15.25
C VAL A 107 -2.79 0.94 -16.00
N LYS A 108 -3.91 1.65 -15.93
CA LYS A 108 -5.14 1.30 -16.68
C LYS A 108 -4.98 1.33 -18.20
N GLN A 109 -4.01 2.10 -18.69
CA GLN A 109 -3.75 2.26 -20.12
C GLN A 109 -2.59 1.42 -20.63
N THR A 110 -1.98 0.58 -19.79
CA THR A 110 -0.95 -0.35 -20.26
C THR A 110 -1.57 -1.41 -21.14
N PRO A 111 -0.83 -1.87 -22.20
CA PRO A 111 -1.28 -2.99 -23.04
C PRO A 111 -1.52 -4.27 -22.22
N GLU A 112 -2.38 -5.15 -22.71
CA GLU A 112 -2.74 -6.41 -22.03
C GLU A 112 -1.53 -7.36 -21.86
N ASP A 113 -0.53 -7.26 -22.74
CA ASP A 113 0.72 -8.03 -22.66
C ASP A 113 1.77 -7.39 -21.75
N THR A 114 1.31 -6.67 -20.70
CA THR A 114 2.15 -5.94 -19.76
C THR A 114 2.22 -6.63 -18.41
N LEU A 115 3.44 -6.76 -17.88
CA LEU A 115 3.67 -7.03 -16.46
C LEU A 115 3.94 -5.72 -15.73
N VAL A 116 3.08 -5.38 -14.76
CA VAL A 116 3.27 -4.20 -13.91
C VAL A 116 3.85 -4.63 -12.57
N LEU A 117 5.04 -4.13 -12.26
CA LEU A 117 5.68 -4.25 -10.96
C LEU A 117 5.46 -2.96 -10.16
N THR A 118 5.08 -3.09 -8.90
CA THR A 118 4.80 -1.95 -8.05
C THR A 118 5.61 -1.97 -6.77
N LEU A 119 5.86 -0.78 -6.22
CA LEU A 119 6.55 -0.60 -4.96
C LEU A 119 5.76 0.35 -4.05
N ALA A 120 6.00 0.22 -2.73
CA ALA A 120 5.51 1.16 -1.71
C ALA A 120 4.02 1.51 -1.86
N CYS A 121 3.70 2.79 -1.85
CA CYS A 121 2.31 3.27 -1.84
C CYS A 121 1.56 3.02 -3.16
N GLY A 122 2.25 2.92 -4.30
CA GLY A 122 1.63 2.74 -5.62
C GLY A 122 0.71 1.53 -5.69
N LYS A 123 1.15 0.42 -5.11
CA LYS A 123 0.35 -0.83 -5.11
C LYS A 123 -1.06 -0.66 -4.56
N TYR A 124 -1.26 0.20 -3.55
CA TYR A 124 -2.57 0.43 -2.93
C TYR A 124 -3.52 1.27 -3.78
N ARG A 125 -3.06 1.74 -4.93
CA ARG A 125 -3.90 2.50 -5.88
C ARG A 125 -4.54 1.61 -6.92
N PHE A 126 -3.92 0.49 -7.23
CA PHE A 126 -4.40 -0.38 -8.30
C PHE A 126 -4.48 -1.86 -7.94
N ASN A 127 -4.11 -2.27 -6.71
CA ASN A 127 -4.26 -3.65 -6.26
C ASN A 127 -5.73 -4.12 -6.13
N ASP A 128 -6.67 -3.19 -6.22
CA ASP A 128 -8.13 -3.43 -6.21
C ASP A 128 -8.75 -3.23 -7.61
N LEU A 129 -7.93 -2.99 -8.62
CA LEU A 129 -8.38 -2.87 -10.00
C LEU A 129 -8.31 -4.23 -10.71
N ASP A 130 -9.28 -4.49 -11.58
CA ASP A 130 -9.20 -5.58 -12.54
C ASP A 130 -8.28 -5.14 -13.69
N LEU A 131 -7.07 -5.66 -13.69
CA LEU A 131 -6.05 -5.36 -14.68
C LEU A 131 -5.78 -6.54 -15.63
N GLY A 132 -6.67 -7.50 -15.63
CA GLY A 132 -6.51 -8.77 -16.33
C GLY A 132 -5.85 -9.85 -15.45
N THR A 133 -5.80 -11.07 -15.95
CA THR A 133 -5.23 -12.26 -15.30
C THR A 133 -4.07 -12.82 -16.09
#